data_24020bbc19b07ef9cdcea0c80f53b67e
#
_entry.id   24020bbc19b07ef9cdcea0c80f53b67e
#
_cell.length_a   1.000
_cell.length_b   1.000
_cell.length_c   1.000
_cell.angle_alpha   90.00
_cell.angle_beta   90.00
_cell.angle_gamma   90.00
#
_symmetry.space_group_name_H-M   'P 1'
#
loop_
_entity.id
_entity.type
_entity.pdbx_description
1 polymer ?
#
loop_
_entity_poly.entity_id
_entity_poly.type
_entity_poly.pdbx_seq_one_letter_code
_entity_poly.pdbx_strand_id
1 'polypeptide(L)'
;MPLTVDYYFAPQSPWSYLGHLRFWDIARSAGAAIRVLPVDLGGKVFPVSGGLPVAKRAPQRQAYRLVELKRFGELLGQPINLQPKYFPVNGDDAARLIIAVDLHEGSHAAMGLADTLMRAVWVQDRHIADEAVLAAALAERELPARRLGDAHSQTVQERYEADSQAAIDAGVFGAPSYVVDGEIFWGQDRLDFLQRRLAQG
;
A
#
# COMPACT_ATOMS: atom_id res chain seq x y z
N MET A 1 17.75 -8.82 -17.63
CA MET A 1 16.97 -9.39 -16.51
C MET A 1 15.70 -8.57 -16.38
N PRO A 2 14.56 -9.15 -15.98
CA PRO A 2 13.35 -8.35 -15.78
C PRO A 2 13.61 -7.27 -14.73
N LEU A 3 13.09 -6.06 -14.96
CA LEU A 3 13.17 -4.98 -13.97
C LEU A 3 12.40 -5.37 -12.70
N THR A 4 12.86 -4.88 -11.56
CA THR A 4 12.17 -5.04 -10.28
C THR A 4 11.66 -3.69 -9.82
N VAL A 5 10.40 -3.63 -9.42
CA VAL A 5 9.80 -2.44 -8.82
C VAL A 5 9.63 -2.67 -7.32
N ASP A 6 10.27 -1.83 -6.53
CA ASP A 6 10.04 -1.77 -5.09
C ASP A 6 8.77 -0.96 -4.84
N TYR A 7 7.74 -1.61 -4.35
CA TYR A 7 6.44 -1.00 -4.11
C TYR A 7 6.24 -0.70 -2.62
N TYR A 8 6.54 0.53 -2.23
CA TYR A 8 6.34 1.03 -0.86
C TYR A 8 4.94 1.62 -0.69
N PHE A 9 4.16 1.06 0.22
CA PHE A 9 2.78 1.49 0.42
C PHE A 9 2.31 1.31 1.87
N ALA A 10 1.15 1.89 2.18
CA ALA A 10 0.46 1.69 3.45
C ALA A 10 -0.96 1.20 3.17
N PRO A 11 -1.42 0.08 3.78
CA PRO A 11 -2.73 -0.50 3.51
C PRO A 11 -3.91 0.44 3.75
N GLN A 12 -3.78 1.38 4.68
CA GLN A 12 -4.79 2.39 4.99
C GLN A 12 -4.72 3.64 4.09
N SER A 13 -3.77 3.72 3.15
CA SER A 13 -3.63 4.89 2.30
C SER A 13 -4.63 4.89 1.14
N PRO A 14 -5.45 5.96 0.97
CA PRO A 14 -6.35 6.05 -0.18
C PRO A 14 -5.61 6.20 -1.51
N TRP A 15 -4.42 6.81 -1.47
CA TRP A 15 -3.59 6.96 -2.67
C TRP A 15 -2.96 5.63 -3.09
N SER A 16 -2.61 4.77 -2.10
CA SER A 16 -2.22 3.39 -2.39
C SER A 16 -3.38 2.62 -3.01
N TYR A 17 -4.59 2.72 -2.44
CA TYR A 17 -5.80 2.10 -2.99
C TYR A 17 -6.06 2.50 -4.45
N LEU A 18 -6.07 3.81 -4.75
CA LEU A 18 -6.34 4.32 -6.09
C LEU A 18 -5.28 3.95 -7.12
N GLY A 19 -4.04 3.71 -6.69
CA GLY A 19 -2.93 3.34 -7.57
C GLY A 19 -2.71 1.84 -7.72
N HIS A 20 -3.19 1.02 -6.79
CA HIS A 20 -2.77 -0.36 -6.60
C HIS A 20 -2.99 -1.26 -7.83
N LEU A 21 -4.21 -1.35 -8.31
CA LEU A 21 -4.54 -2.20 -9.45
C LEU A 21 -3.90 -1.71 -10.75
N ARG A 22 -3.87 -0.39 -10.98
CA ARG A 22 -3.18 0.21 -12.14
C ARG A 22 -1.68 -0.11 -12.13
N PHE A 23 -1.05 0.05 -10.98
CA PHE A 23 0.35 -0.33 -10.82
C PHE A 23 0.58 -1.81 -11.11
N TRP A 24 -0.24 -2.68 -10.55
CA TRP A 24 -0.13 -4.12 -10.76
C TRP A 24 -0.23 -4.50 -12.23
N ASP A 25 -1.19 -3.90 -12.95
CA ASP A 25 -1.36 -4.12 -14.40
C ASP A 25 -0.17 -3.58 -15.22
N ILE A 26 0.38 -2.41 -14.87
CA ILE A 26 1.57 -1.84 -15.51
C ILE A 26 2.78 -2.77 -15.32
N ALA A 27 3.06 -3.19 -14.08
CA ALA A 27 4.18 -4.07 -13.80
C ALA A 27 4.06 -5.42 -14.53
N ARG A 28 2.86 -6.02 -14.50
CA ARG A 28 2.56 -7.28 -15.21
C ARG A 28 2.75 -7.12 -16.72
N SER A 29 2.24 -6.06 -17.30
CA SER A 29 2.34 -5.81 -18.75
C SER A 29 3.79 -5.59 -19.20
N ALA A 30 4.63 -5.03 -18.33
CA ALA A 30 6.05 -4.84 -18.56
C ALA A 30 6.90 -6.08 -18.24
N GLY A 31 6.31 -7.15 -17.68
CA GLY A 31 7.06 -8.32 -17.19
C GLY A 31 7.98 -8.00 -16.02
N ALA A 32 7.71 -6.91 -15.28
CA ALA A 32 8.51 -6.49 -14.14
C ALA A 32 8.13 -7.29 -12.87
N ALA A 33 9.14 -7.63 -12.07
CA ALA A 33 8.93 -8.21 -10.76
C ALA A 33 8.50 -7.13 -9.75
N ILE A 34 7.67 -7.49 -8.79
CA ILE A 34 7.24 -6.58 -7.71
C ILE A 34 7.81 -7.08 -6.39
N ARG A 35 8.55 -6.24 -5.68
CA ARG A 35 8.79 -6.42 -4.24
C ARG A 35 7.70 -5.68 -3.47
N VAL A 36 6.92 -6.45 -2.71
CA VAL A 36 5.77 -5.93 -1.94
C VAL A 36 6.28 -5.46 -0.59
N LEU A 37 6.28 -4.14 -0.37
CA LEU A 37 6.93 -3.49 0.75
C LEU A 37 5.93 -2.58 1.49
N PRO A 38 5.00 -3.15 2.28
CA PRO A 38 4.17 -2.35 3.17
C PRO A 38 5.05 -1.75 4.28
N VAL A 39 4.86 -0.45 4.59
CA VAL A 39 5.75 0.31 5.48
C VAL A 39 4.98 1.05 6.58
N ASP A 40 5.63 1.24 7.72
CA ASP A 40 5.17 2.15 8.77
C ASP A 40 5.37 3.61 8.34
N LEU A 41 4.40 4.08 7.56
CA LEU A 41 4.44 5.44 7.02
C LEU A 41 4.37 6.50 8.13
N GLY A 42 3.51 6.27 9.13
CA GLY A 42 3.22 7.22 10.19
C GLY A 42 4.26 7.28 11.29
N GLY A 43 4.75 6.12 11.71
CA GLY A 43 5.68 6.01 12.84
C GLY A 43 7.16 6.13 12.44
N LYS A 44 7.53 5.73 11.21
CA LYS A 44 8.93 5.71 10.77
C LYS A 44 9.23 6.69 9.63
N VAL A 45 8.48 6.67 8.54
CA VAL A 45 8.81 7.47 7.35
C VAL A 45 8.48 8.96 7.55
N PHE A 46 7.29 9.29 8.02
CA PHE A 46 6.89 10.70 8.21
C PHE A 46 7.79 11.49 9.17
N PRO A 47 8.23 10.95 10.32
CA PRO A 47 9.09 11.68 11.24
C PRO A 47 10.40 12.18 10.63
N VAL A 48 10.95 11.48 9.65
CA VAL A 48 12.23 11.83 9.01
C VAL A 48 12.06 12.54 7.67
N SER A 49 10.90 12.44 7.03
CA SER A 49 10.63 13.00 5.69
C SER A 49 9.82 14.29 5.70
N GLY A 50 9.40 14.76 6.88
CA GLY A 50 8.51 15.93 6.99
C GLY A 50 7.05 15.66 6.62
N GLY A 51 6.67 14.40 6.43
CA GLY A 51 5.28 14.01 6.22
C GLY A 51 4.42 14.25 7.46
N LEU A 52 3.12 14.50 7.24
CA LEU A 52 2.18 14.73 8.34
C LEU A 52 0.96 13.79 8.23
N PRO A 53 0.56 13.14 9.34
CA PRO A 53 -0.74 12.50 9.44
C PRO A 53 -1.87 13.47 9.07
N VAL A 54 -2.95 12.96 8.46
CA VAL A 54 -4.03 13.82 7.93
C VAL A 54 -4.55 14.81 8.96
N ALA A 55 -4.79 14.36 10.19
CA ALA A 55 -5.31 15.21 11.27
C ALA A 55 -4.38 16.38 11.68
N LYS A 56 -3.07 16.26 11.38
CA LYS A 56 -2.07 17.30 11.68
C LYS A 56 -1.82 18.26 10.51
N ARG A 57 -2.46 18.04 9.36
CA ARG A 57 -2.34 18.94 8.19
C ARG A 57 -3.22 20.16 8.35
N ALA A 58 -2.83 21.27 7.71
CA ALA A 58 -3.65 22.48 7.64
C ALA A 58 -5.06 22.17 7.11
N PRO A 59 -6.14 22.81 7.63
CA PRO A 59 -7.52 22.52 7.24
C PRO A 59 -7.75 22.58 5.72
N GLN A 60 -7.12 23.55 5.03
CA GLN A 60 -7.21 23.69 3.58
C GLN A 60 -6.68 22.45 2.85
N ARG A 61 -5.58 21.85 3.34
CA ARG A 61 -5.00 20.63 2.78
C ARG A 61 -5.87 19.40 3.05
N GLN A 62 -6.52 19.34 4.21
CA GLN A 62 -7.48 18.29 4.53
C GLN A 62 -8.70 18.35 3.62
N ALA A 63 -9.27 19.55 3.44
CA ALA A 63 -10.41 19.78 2.55
C ALA A 63 -10.05 19.45 1.08
N TYR A 64 -8.92 19.94 0.58
CA TYR A 64 -8.48 19.67 -0.79
C TYR A 64 -8.23 18.19 -1.05
N ARG A 65 -7.71 17.45 -0.05
CA ARG A 65 -7.56 15.99 -0.15
C ARG A 65 -8.87 15.30 -0.51
N LEU A 66 -10.00 15.71 0.08
CA LEU A 66 -11.30 15.10 -0.23
C LEU A 66 -11.74 15.40 -1.67
N VAL A 67 -11.47 16.62 -2.16
CA VAL A 67 -11.71 17.00 -3.56
C VAL A 67 -10.90 16.11 -4.51
N GLU A 68 -9.61 15.93 -4.21
CA GLU A 68 -8.73 15.08 -5.03
C GLU A 68 -9.17 13.61 -5.02
N LEU A 69 -9.53 13.06 -3.85
CA LEU A 69 -10.02 11.68 -3.76
C LEU A 69 -11.28 11.46 -4.61
N LYS A 70 -12.21 12.41 -4.58
CA LYS A 70 -13.41 12.36 -5.42
C LYS A 70 -13.04 12.39 -6.90
N ARG A 71 -12.21 13.35 -7.33
CA ARG A 71 -11.80 13.49 -8.73
C ARG A 71 -11.10 12.23 -9.26
N PHE A 72 -10.17 11.69 -8.49
CA PHE A 72 -9.45 10.48 -8.91
C PHE A 72 -10.33 9.24 -8.88
N GLY A 73 -11.22 9.11 -7.90
CA GLY A 73 -12.21 8.03 -7.88
C GLY A 73 -13.09 8.04 -9.15
N GLU A 74 -13.61 9.22 -9.52
CA GLU A 74 -14.41 9.40 -10.74
C GLU A 74 -13.59 9.16 -12.02
N LEU A 75 -12.40 9.76 -12.11
CA LEU A 75 -11.51 9.62 -13.28
C LEU A 75 -11.10 8.16 -13.53
N LEU A 76 -10.84 7.43 -12.47
CA LEU A 76 -10.36 6.03 -12.52
C LEU A 76 -11.51 5.01 -12.54
N GLY A 77 -12.76 5.45 -12.38
CA GLY A 77 -13.91 4.55 -12.23
C GLY A 77 -13.81 3.66 -10.99
N GLN A 78 -13.07 4.09 -9.96
CA GLN A 78 -12.90 3.33 -8.72
C GLN A 78 -13.80 3.89 -7.62
N PRO A 79 -14.70 3.08 -7.05
CA PRO A 79 -15.54 3.51 -5.94
C PRO A 79 -14.67 3.82 -4.73
N ILE A 80 -14.91 4.96 -4.08
CA ILE A 80 -14.18 5.36 -2.88
C ILE A 80 -15.08 6.12 -1.91
N ASN A 81 -15.14 5.66 -0.68
CA ASN A 81 -15.70 6.41 0.45
C ASN A 81 -14.75 7.55 0.81
N LEU A 82 -15.21 8.79 0.71
CA LEU A 82 -14.38 9.96 1.04
C LEU A 82 -14.11 10.08 2.54
N GLN A 83 -15.03 9.60 3.36
CA GLN A 83 -14.96 9.62 4.83
C GLN A 83 -15.38 8.25 5.38
N PRO A 84 -14.54 7.21 5.20
CA PRO A 84 -14.89 5.87 5.67
C PRO A 84 -14.95 5.84 7.20
N LYS A 85 -15.87 5.03 7.73
CA LYS A 85 -16.24 4.97 9.15
C LYS A 85 -15.04 4.78 10.09
N TYR A 86 -14.05 4.00 9.67
CA TYR A 86 -12.91 3.63 10.51
C TYR A 86 -11.62 4.35 10.16
N PHE A 87 -11.65 5.35 9.26
CA PHE A 87 -10.46 6.12 8.94
C PHE A 87 -10.39 7.41 9.81
N PRO A 88 -9.23 7.73 10.40
CA PRO A 88 -7.94 7.03 10.31
C PRO A 88 -7.92 5.71 11.11
N VAL A 89 -7.28 4.68 10.54
CA VAL A 89 -7.13 3.35 11.12
C VAL A 89 -5.65 2.98 11.20
N ASN A 90 -5.27 2.20 12.23
CA ASN A 90 -3.95 1.57 12.28
C ASN A 90 -3.87 0.49 11.19
N GLY A 91 -2.83 0.53 10.37
CA GLY A 91 -2.60 -0.42 9.28
C GLY A 91 -1.50 -1.45 9.55
N ASP A 92 -0.90 -1.46 10.75
CA ASP A 92 0.29 -2.27 11.02
C ASP A 92 0.01 -3.77 10.98
N ASP A 93 -1.12 -4.22 11.55
CA ASP A 93 -1.51 -5.64 11.52
C ASP A 93 -1.83 -6.08 10.09
N ALA A 94 -2.50 -5.23 9.31
CA ALA A 94 -2.75 -5.47 7.90
C ALA A 94 -1.45 -5.52 7.09
N ALA A 95 -0.47 -4.64 7.37
CA ALA A 95 0.84 -4.64 6.74
C ALA A 95 1.62 -5.92 7.05
N ARG A 96 1.66 -6.34 8.33
CA ARG A 96 2.31 -7.59 8.74
C ARG A 96 1.64 -8.82 8.13
N LEU A 97 0.32 -8.82 8.01
CA LEU A 97 -0.39 -9.92 7.34
C LEU A 97 -0.04 -10.01 5.86
N ILE A 98 0.08 -8.89 5.16
CA ILE A 98 0.53 -8.85 3.76
C ILE A 98 1.95 -9.40 3.65
N ILE A 99 2.86 -9.03 4.56
CA ILE A 99 4.24 -9.56 4.60
C ILE A 99 4.23 -11.08 4.86
N ALA A 100 3.43 -11.56 5.80
CA ALA A 100 3.31 -13.00 6.08
C ALA A 100 2.86 -13.76 4.83
N VAL A 101 1.91 -13.22 4.07
CA VAL A 101 1.46 -13.81 2.80
C VAL A 101 2.55 -13.73 1.74
N ASP A 102 3.26 -12.60 1.62
CA ASP A 102 4.38 -12.47 0.66
C ASP A 102 5.47 -13.52 0.89
N LEU A 103 5.86 -13.73 2.15
CA LEU A 103 6.90 -14.69 2.53
C LEU A 103 6.54 -16.14 2.23
N HIS A 104 5.27 -16.50 2.25
CA HIS A 104 4.84 -17.89 2.17
C HIS A 104 4.08 -18.26 0.90
N GLU A 105 3.36 -17.30 0.31
CA GLU A 105 2.50 -17.51 -0.87
C GLU A 105 2.99 -16.67 -2.07
N GLY A 106 3.96 -15.79 -1.85
CA GLY A 106 4.57 -14.95 -2.88
C GLY A 106 3.85 -13.64 -3.17
N SER A 107 4.53 -12.79 -3.94
CA SER A 107 4.12 -11.40 -4.19
C SER A 107 2.76 -11.27 -4.87
N HIS A 108 2.39 -12.22 -5.74
CA HIS A 108 1.07 -12.19 -6.39
C HIS A 108 -0.08 -12.32 -5.39
N ALA A 109 0.03 -13.26 -4.44
CA ALA A 109 -0.96 -13.43 -3.37
C ALA A 109 -0.99 -12.22 -2.43
N ALA A 110 0.18 -11.69 -2.07
CA ALA A 110 0.31 -10.49 -1.24
C ALA A 110 -0.33 -9.25 -1.88
N MET A 111 -0.13 -9.04 -3.18
CA MET A 111 -0.80 -7.96 -3.93
C MET A 111 -2.32 -8.13 -3.91
N GLY A 112 -2.81 -9.34 -4.13
CA GLY A 112 -4.25 -9.61 -4.05
C GLY A 112 -4.85 -9.35 -2.67
N LEU A 113 -4.15 -9.76 -1.59
CA LEU A 113 -4.58 -9.47 -0.22
C LEU A 113 -4.55 -7.98 0.08
N ALA A 114 -3.52 -7.26 -0.38
CA ALA A 114 -3.40 -5.81 -0.23
C ALA A 114 -4.60 -5.08 -0.87
N ASP A 115 -5.03 -5.47 -2.07
CA ASP A 115 -6.25 -4.93 -2.70
C ASP A 115 -7.48 -5.15 -1.82
N THR A 116 -7.69 -6.38 -1.34
CA THR A 116 -8.84 -6.71 -0.48
C THR A 116 -8.86 -5.86 0.79
N LEU A 117 -7.71 -5.68 1.46
CA LEU A 117 -7.61 -4.88 2.68
C LEU A 117 -7.80 -3.37 2.42
N MET A 118 -7.28 -2.84 1.33
CA MET A 118 -7.50 -1.44 0.94
C MET A 118 -8.98 -1.19 0.63
N ARG A 119 -9.65 -2.11 -0.09
CA ARG A 119 -11.10 -2.04 -0.36
C ARG A 119 -11.93 -2.17 0.91
N ALA A 120 -11.49 -2.98 1.87
CA ALA A 120 -12.15 -3.07 3.17
C ALA A 120 -12.28 -1.70 3.84
N VAL A 121 -11.24 -0.85 3.78
CA VAL A 121 -11.27 0.52 4.30
C VAL A 121 -12.08 1.44 3.39
N TRP A 122 -11.73 1.51 2.10
CA TRP A 122 -12.14 2.61 1.22
C TRP A 122 -13.46 2.38 0.50
N VAL A 123 -13.99 1.15 0.53
CA VAL A 123 -15.25 0.79 -0.15
C VAL A 123 -16.26 0.16 0.80
N GLN A 124 -15.80 -0.65 1.76
CA GLN A 124 -16.67 -1.53 2.55
C GLN A 124 -16.90 -1.06 3.98
N ASP A 125 -16.29 0.05 4.41
CA ASP A 125 -16.35 0.58 5.79
C ASP A 125 -15.98 -0.46 6.85
N ARG A 126 -14.91 -1.26 6.60
CA ARG A 126 -14.43 -2.30 7.51
C ARG A 126 -13.15 -1.86 8.23
N HIS A 127 -12.96 -2.33 9.45
CA HIS A 127 -11.86 -1.94 10.33
C HIS A 127 -10.66 -2.90 10.15
N ILE A 128 -9.65 -2.54 9.36
CA ILE A 128 -8.50 -3.43 9.07
C ILE A 128 -7.52 -3.65 10.25
N ALA A 129 -7.76 -3.06 11.41
CA ALA A 129 -7.09 -3.43 12.66
C ALA A 129 -7.90 -4.46 13.47
N ASP A 130 -9.05 -4.92 12.96
CA ASP A 130 -9.85 -5.98 13.55
C ASP A 130 -9.44 -7.34 12.96
N GLU A 131 -9.03 -8.27 13.81
CA GLU A 131 -8.59 -9.61 13.41
C GLU A 131 -9.66 -10.35 12.61
N ALA A 132 -10.94 -10.18 12.94
CA ALA A 132 -12.04 -10.78 12.17
C ALA A 132 -12.11 -10.26 10.73
N VAL A 133 -11.75 -8.99 10.50
CA VAL A 133 -11.67 -8.40 9.16
C VAL A 133 -10.47 -8.98 8.41
N LEU A 134 -9.33 -9.14 9.08
CA LEU A 134 -8.12 -9.74 8.51
C LEU A 134 -8.37 -11.21 8.13
N ALA A 135 -9.02 -11.98 9.02
CA ALA A 135 -9.41 -13.37 8.75
C ALA A 135 -10.34 -13.49 7.54
N ALA A 136 -11.34 -12.61 7.46
CA ALA A 136 -12.26 -12.60 6.33
C ALA A 136 -11.56 -12.22 5.00
N ALA A 137 -10.55 -11.32 5.03
CA ALA A 137 -9.77 -10.98 3.85
C ALA A 137 -8.92 -12.16 3.35
N LEU A 138 -8.34 -12.96 4.25
CA LEU A 138 -7.66 -14.21 3.89
C LEU A 138 -8.64 -15.20 3.25
N ALA A 139 -9.82 -15.39 3.84
CA ALA A 139 -10.83 -16.31 3.31
C ALA A 139 -11.34 -15.88 1.92
N GLU A 140 -11.57 -14.58 1.71
CA GLU A 140 -11.97 -14.01 0.40
C GLU A 140 -10.93 -14.31 -0.70
N ARG A 141 -9.65 -14.40 -0.32
CA ARG A 141 -8.53 -14.67 -1.22
C ARG A 141 -8.12 -16.14 -1.24
N GLU A 142 -8.86 -17.02 -0.59
CA GLU A 142 -8.56 -18.46 -0.46
C GLU A 142 -7.16 -18.72 0.13
N LEU A 143 -6.69 -17.82 1.02
CA LEU A 143 -5.40 -17.90 1.66
C LEU A 143 -5.49 -18.64 3.01
N PRO A 144 -4.43 -19.34 3.43
CA PRO A 144 -4.43 -20.11 4.67
C PRO A 144 -4.65 -19.22 5.91
N ALA A 145 -5.64 -19.55 6.75
CA ALA A 145 -5.97 -18.81 7.97
C ALA A 145 -4.78 -18.73 8.97
N ARG A 146 -3.85 -19.69 8.94
CA ARG A 146 -2.62 -19.66 9.78
C ARG A 146 -1.77 -18.41 9.56
N ARG A 147 -1.91 -17.71 8.43
CA ARG A 147 -1.19 -16.46 8.15
C ARG A 147 -1.49 -15.35 9.17
N LEU A 148 -2.63 -15.40 9.88
CA LEU A 148 -2.90 -14.52 11.02
C LEU A 148 -1.86 -14.71 12.15
N GLY A 149 -1.58 -15.97 12.50
CA GLY A 149 -0.54 -16.27 13.48
C GLY A 149 0.86 -15.89 12.99
N ASP A 150 1.17 -16.20 11.73
CA ASP A 150 2.46 -15.88 11.10
C ASP A 150 2.74 -14.38 11.08
N ALA A 151 1.70 -13.53 10.95
CA ALA A 151 1.79 -12.07 10.96
C ALA A 151 2.37 -11.51 12.27
N HIS A 152 2.28 -12.25 13.36
CA HIS A 152 2.84 -11.89 14.68
C HIS A 152 4.23 -12.49 14.94
N SER A 153 4.81 -13.22 13.97
CA SER A 153 6.14 -13.81 14.12
C SER A 153 7.23 -12.73 14.14
N GLN A 154 8.34 -13.07 14.81
CA GLN A 154 9.52 -12.20 14.84
C GLN A 154 10.04 -11.90 13.42
N THR A 155 10.06 -12.90 12.55
CA THR A 155 10.49 -12.75 11.14
C THR A 155 9.68 -11.69 10.39
N VAL A 156 8.35 -11.69 10.56
CA VAL A 156 7.46 -10.69 9.93
C VAL A 156 7.68 -9.31 10.53
N GLN A 157 7.84 -9.21 11.85
CA GLN A 157 8.12 -7.94 12.51
C GLN A 157 9.46 -7.34 12.03
N GLU A 158 10.53 -8.14 12.00
CA GLU A 158 11.85 -7.72 11.52
C GLU A 158 11.78 -7.29 10.04
N ARG A 159 11.02 -8.01 9.20
CA ARG A 159 10.81 -7.64 7.81
C ARG A 159 10.06 -6.32 7.67
N TYR A 160 9.00 -6.07 8.45
CA TYR A 160 8.27 -4.80 8.44
C TYR A 160 9.14 -3.60 8.83
N GLU A 161 10.00 -3.82 9.83
CA GLU A 161 10.97 -2.81 10.26
C GLU A 161 12.03 -2.55 9.21
N ALA A 162 12.58 -3.61 8.61
CA ALA A 162 13.57 -3.51 7.54
C ALA A 162 13.02 -2.84 6.28
N ASP A 163 11.79 -3.19 5.86
CA ASP A 163 11.13 -2.58 4.71
C ASP A 163 10.87 -1.08 4.94
N SER A 164 10.49 -0.70 6.17
CA SER A 164 10.30 0.70 6.54
C SER A 164 11.64 1.48 6.55
N GLN A 165 12.73 0.85 7.02
CA GLN A 165 14.06 1.44 6.95
C GLN A 165 14.56 1.55 5.51
N ALA A 166 14.36 0.51 4.69
CA ALA A 166 14.70 0.54 3.27
C ALA A 166 13.97 1.66 2.51
N ALA A 167 12.72 1.94 2.87
CA ALA A 167 12.00 3.09 2.32
C ALA A 167 12.70 4.42 2.64
N ILE A 168 13.14 4.59 3.89
CA ILE A 168 13.88 5.79 4.33
C ILE A 168 15.19 5.91 3.57
N ASP A 169 15.98 4.83 3.48
CA ASP A 169 17.28 4.78 2.81
C ASP A 169 17.15 5.04 1.30
N ALA A 170 16.05 4.60 0.69
CA ALA A 170 15.72 4.91 -0.71
C ALA A 170 15.18 6.33 -0.93
N GLY A 171 15.03 7.14 0.14
CA GLY A 171 14.51 8.51 0.05
C GLY A 171 12.99 8.59 -0.13
N VAL A 172 12.26 7.52 0.17
CA VAL A 172 10.78 7.52 0.14
C VAL A 172 10.22 8.41 1.24
N PHE A 173 9.31 9.31 0.89
CA PHE A 173 8.72 10.29 1.82
C PHE A 173 7.19 10.22 1.89
N GLY A 174 6.56 9.33 1.13
CA GLY A 174 5.11 9.17 1.08
C GLY A 174 4.69 7.86 0.41
N ALA A 175 3.42 7.53 0.48
CA ALA A 175 2.85 6.32 -0.12
C ALA A 175 1.63 6.63 -1.02
N PRO A 176 1.49 5.89 -2.15
CA PRO A 176 2.43 4.89 -2.67
C PRO A 176 3.70 5.51 -3.24
N SER A 177 4.81 4.79 -3.15
CA SER A 177 6.03 5.09 -3.90
C SER A 177 6.50 3.83 -4.62
N TYR A 178 6.97 4.00 -5.83
CA TYR A 178 7.50 2.95 -6.69
C TYR A 178 8.95 3.28 -6.98
N VAL A 179 9.88 2.36 -6.75
CA VAL A 179 11.31 2.60 -6.98
C VAL A 179 11.85 1.58 -7.97
N VAL A 180 12.52 2.05 -9.01
CA VAL A 180 13.16 1.23 -10.05
C VAL A 180 14.58 1.73 -10.23
N ASP A 181 15.57 0.88 -9.97
CA ASP A 181 17.00 1.23 -10.07
C ASP A 181 17.37 2.53 -9.34
N GLY A 182 16.75 2.77 -8.16
CA GLY A 182 16.96 3.98 -7.36
C GLY A 182 16.15 5.21 -7.78
N GLU A 183 15.41 5.15 -8.89
CA GLU A 183 14.52 6.23 -9.32
C GLU A 183 13.15 6.10 -8.65
N ILE A 184 12.67 7.18 -8.01
CA ILE A 184 11.42 7.22 -7.23
C ILE A 184 10.29 7.81 -8.06
N PHE A 185 9.16 7.12 -8.10
CA PHE A 185 7.88 7.60 -8.64
C PHE A 185 6.88 7.67 -7.49
N TRP A 186 6.64 8.85 -6.94
CA TRP A 186 5.72 9.02 -5.82
C TRP A 186 4.32 9.40 -6.25
N GLY A 187 3.33 8.66 -5.75
CA GLY A 187 1.92 8.94 -5.95
C GLY A 187 1.28 8.10 -7.06
N GLN A 188 -0.01 7.84 -6.91
CA GLN A 188 -0.81 7.12 -7.90
C GLN A 188 -0.90 7.85 -9.26
N ASP A 189 -0.67 9.14 -9.26
CA ASP A 189 -0.73 10.03 -10.41
C ASP A 189 0.60 10.12 -11.19
N ARG A 190 1.63 9.38 -10.77
CA ARG A 190 2.93 9.26 -11.47
C ARG A 190 3.11 7.91 -12.18
N LEU A 191 2.09 7.07 -12.21
CA LEU A 191 2.15 5.74 -12.82
C LEU A 191 2.43 5.79 -14.34
N ASP A 192 2.06 6.86 -15.03
CA ASP A 192 2.39 7.03 -16.45
C ASP A 192 3.90 7.22 -16.67
N PHE A 193 4.60 7.87 -15.74
CA PHE A 193 6.07 7.97 -15.80
C PHE A 193 6.71 6.62 -15.47
N LEU A 194 6.23 5.91 -14.48
CA LEU A 194 6.69 4.55 -14.17
C LEU A 194 6.51 3.62 -15.37
N GLN A 195 5.35 3.66 -16.01
CA GLN A 195 5.08 2.84 -17.21
C GLN A 195 6.09 3.12 -18.33
N ARG A 196 6.40 4.40 -18.58
CA ARG A 196 7.42 4.78 -19.56
C ARG A 196 8.81 4.29 -19.18
N ARG A 197 9.17 4.38 -17.88
CA ARG A 197 10.46 3.86 -17.39
C ARG A 197 10.59 2.36 -17.61
N LEU A 198 9.54 1.60 -17.28
CA LEU A 198 9.53 0.13 -17.45
C LEU A 198 9.55 -0.30 -18.93
N ALA A 199 9.04 0.55 -19.84
CA ALA A 199 9.07 0.26 -21.29
C ALA A 199 10.45 0.51 -21.92
N GLN A 200 11.37 1.17 -21.22
CA GLN A 200 12.72 1.45 -21.70
C GLN A 200 13.75 0.36 -21.35
N GLY A 201 13.32 -0.65 -20.59
CA GLY A 201 14.13 -1.82 -20.20
C GLY A 201 15.03 -1.54 -19.06
#